data_397c8704674a7b9871958d9dd214e772
#
_entry.id   397c8704674a7b9871958d9dd214e772
#
_cell.length_a   1.000
_cell.length_b   1.000
_cell.length_c   1.000
_cell.angle_alpha   90.00
_cell.angle_beta   90.00
_cell.angle_gamma   90.00
#
_symmetry.space_group_name_H-M   'P 1'
#
loop_
_entity.id
_entity.type
_entity.pdbx_description
1 polymer ?
#
loop_
_entity_poly.entity_id
_entity_poly.type
_entity_poly.pdbx_seq_one_letter_code
_entity_poly.pdbx_strand_id
1 'polypeptide(L)'
;MTGGTSITASITAWLMPHLILAPIALPLLTAGLMLLLREERQRTKVTLNITSTLVGLVVAVLLLVQAKEPSVQTSLGVYLPGNWPAPFGIVLVIDRLSAMMLVLTSTVALATVLFSAARWHRAGVHFHPLFQFQLMGLAGAFLTADLFNLFVFFEIMLAASYGLLLHGSGRPRVSAGLHYICLLYTSPSPRDS
;
A
#
# COMPACT_ATOMS: atom_id res chain seq x y z
N MET A 1 -24.15 14.78 -32.08
CA MET A 1 -23.90 13.73 -31.05
C MET A 1 -22.44 13.80 -30.58
N THR A 2 -21.96 14.93 -30.02
CA THR A 2 -20.53 15.21 -29.71
C THR A 2 -20.31 15.64 -28.23
N GLY A 3 -21.33 15.54 -27.39
CA GLY A 3 -21.23 15.96 -25.99
C GLY A 3 -20.63 14.94 -25.00
N GLY A 4 -20.62 13.66 -25.35
CA GLY A 4 -20.17 12.60 -24.45
C GLY A 4 -18.64 12.45 -24.35
N THR A 5 -17.92 12.76 -25.41
CA THR A 5 -16.45 12.61 -25.48
C THR A 5 -15.69 13.71 -24.70
N SER A 6 -16.29 14.90 -24.55
CA SER A 6 -15.65 16.00 -23.82
C SER A 6 -15.72 15.82 -22.29
N ILE A 7 -16.80 15.25 -21.78
CA ILE A 7 -16.99 15.02 -20.34
C ILE A 7 -16.06 13.90 -19.86
N THR A 8 -15.98 12.80 -20.63
CA THR A 8 -15.07 11.70 -20.30
C THR A 8 -13.60 12.12 -20.37
N ALA A 9 -13.22 12.91 -21.39
CA ALA A 9 -11.89 13.47 -21.51
C ALA A 9 -11.53 14.41 -20.35
N SER A 10 -12.47 15.24 -19.91
CA SER A 10 -12.28 16.14 -18.77
C SER A 10 -12.14 15.38 -17.44
N ILE A 11 -12.96 14.35 -17.22
CA ILE A 11 -12.90 13.51 -16.02
C ILE A 11 -11.58 12.72 -15.99
N THR A 12 -11.15 12.15 -17.12
CA THR A 12 -9.88 11.44 -17.19
C THR A 12 -8.69 12.36 -16.96
N ALA A 13 -8.67 13.54 -17.54
CA ALA A 13 -7.60 14.53 -17.36
C ALA A 13 -7.49 15.01 -15.90
N TRP A 14 -8.61 15.11 -15.18
CA TRP A 14 -8.62 15.50 -13.77
C TRP A 14 -8.23 14.31 -12.86
N LEU A 15 -8.64 13.10 -13.21
CA LEU A 15 -8.39 11.89 -12.40
C LEU A 15 -6.95 11.37 -12.53
N MET A 16 -6.30 11.60 -13.68
CA MET A 16 -4.97 11.08 -14.00
C MET A 16 -3.89 11.45 -12.98
N PRO A 17 -3.72 12.72 -12.56
CA PRO A 17 -2.69 13.07 -11.58
C PRO A 17 -2.97 12.47 -10.20
N HIS A 18 -4.25 12.29 -9.83
CA HIS A 18 -4.62 11.71 -8.54
C HIS A 18 -4.48 10.19 -8.49
N LEU A 19 -4.35 9.52 -9.64
CA LEU A 19 -4.17 8.07 -9.71
C LEU A 19 -2.88 7.61 -9.03
N ILE A 20 -1.85 8.46 -8.97
CA ILE A 20 -0.59 8.17 -8.26
C ILE A 20 -0.81 7.99 -6.76
N LEU A 21 -1.78 8.68 -6.17
CA LEU A 21 -2.13 8.55 -4.76
C LEU A 21 -2.95 7.28 -4.46
N ALA A 22 -3.64 6.74 -5.45
CA ALA A 22 -4.57 5.63 -5.27
C ALA A 22 -3.96 4.36 -4.63
N PRO A 23 -2.72 3.91 -4.98
CA PRO A 23 -2.09 2.75 -4.35
C PRO A 23 -1.84 2.92 -2.84
N ILE A 24 -1.76 4.14 -2.34
CA ILE A 24 -1.59 4.45 -0.91
C ILE A 24 -2.95 4.67 -0.26
N ALA A 25 -3.81 5.48 -0.86
CA ALA A 25 -5.10 5.87 -0.29
C ALA A 25 -6.10 4.70 -0.23
N LEU A 26 -6.13 3.84 -1.25
CA LEU A 26 -7.06 2.73 -1.33
C LEU A 26 -6.88 1.73 -0.18
N PRO A 27 -5.67 1.19 0.10
CA PRO A 27 -5.47 0.30 1.25
C PRO A 27 -5.71 1.00 2.58
N LEU A 28 -5.32 2.28 2.72
CA LEU A 28 -5.55 3.06 3.94
C LEU A 28 -7.05 3.19 4.26
N LEU A 29 -7.84 3.62 3.29
CA LEU A 29 -9.30 3.77 3.45
C LEU A 29 -9.97 2.43 3.72
N THR A 30 -9.51 1.37 3.03
CA THR A 30 -10.04 0.03 3.22
C THR A 30 -9.71 -0.51 4.62
N ALA A 31 -8.48 -0.32 5.10
CA ALA A 31 -8.09 -0.70 6.46
C ALA A 31 -8.91 0.06 7.50
N GLY A 32 -9.05 1.38 7.36
CA GLY A 32 -9.85 2.21 8.24
C GLY A 32 -11.32 1.77 8.28
N LEU A 33 -11.91 1.49 7.10
CA LEU A 33 -13.28 0.98 7.02
C LEU A 33 -13.44 -0.39 7.71
N MET A 34 -12.46 -1.28 7.54
CA MET A 34 -12.48 -2.59 8.20
C MET A 34 -12.36 -2.49 9.73
N LEU A 35 -11.65 -1.50 10.26
CA LEU A 35 -11.57 -1.26 11.70
C LEU A 35 -12.88 -0.74 12.28
N LEU A 36 -13.65 0.03 11.51
CA LEU A 36 -14.98 0.51 11.91
C LEU A 36 -16.05 -0.60 11.87
N LEU A 37 -15.82 -1.67 11.09
CA LEU A 37 -16.74 -2.80 11.02
C LEU A 37 -16.62 -3.68 12.28
N ARG A 38 -17.78 -4.09 12.82
CA ARG A 38 -17.86 -5.03 13.97
C ARG A 38 -17.12 -6.32 13.67
N GLU A 39 -16.55 -6.91 14.70
CA GLU A 39 -15.73 -8.12 14.62
C GLU A 39 -16.47 -9.34 14.01
N GLU A 40 -17.77 -9.40 14.21
CA GLU A 40 -18.61 -10.50 13.72
C GLU A 40 -18.72 -10.57 12.18
N ARG A 41 -18.46 -9.47 11.46
CA ARG A 41 -18.59 -9.38 10.00
C ARG A 41 -17.30 -9.82 9.24
N GLN A 42 -16.76 -10.98 9.59
CA GLN A 42 -15.54 -11.50 8.95
C GLN A 42 -15.67 -11.70 7.43
N ARG A 43 -16.80 -12.20 6.95
CA ARG A 43 -17.03 -12.37 5.51
C ARG A 43 -16.96 -11.04 4.75
N THR A 44 -17.52 -9.98 5.32
CA THR A 44 -17.48 -8.63 4.72
C THR A 44 -16.04 -8.11 4.68
N LYS A 45 -15.23 -8.34 5.72
CA LYS A 45 -13.81 -7.94 5.75
C LYS A 45 -13.00 -8.69 4.70
N VAL A 46 -13.22 -10.00 4.53
CA VAL A 46 -12.58 -10.81 3.48
C VAL A 46 -12.92 -10.28 2.09
N THR A 47 -14.21 -10.07 1.81
CA THR A 47 -14.67 -9.57 0.50
C THR A 47 -14.08 -8.19 0.22
N LEU A 48 -14.11 -7.30 1.22
CA LEU A 48 -13.57 -5.94 1.10
C LEU A 48 -12.05 -5.97 0.84
N ASN A 49 -11.32 -6.88 1.49
CA ASN A 49 -9.89 -7.06 1.27
C ASN A 49 -9.59 -7.54 -0.15
N ILE A 50 -10.31 -8.57 -0.64
CA ILE A 50 -10.13 -9.09 -2.00
C ILE A 50 -10.45 -8.02 -3.03
N THR A 51 -11.57 -7.32 -2.90
CA THR A 51 -11.97 -6.27 -3.85
C THR A 51 -10.99 -5.11 -3.86
N SER A 52 -10.54 -4.64 -2.70
CA SER A 52 -9.53 -3.57 -2.59
C SER A 52 -8.21 -3.99 -3.25
N THR A 53 -7.73 -5.20 -2.97
CA THR A 53 -6.47 -5.70 -3.55
C THR A 53 -6.58 -5.87 -5.07
N LEU A 54 -7.73 -6.34 -5.57
CA LEU A 54 -7.98 -6.46 -7.01
C LEU A 54 -8.01 -5.08 -7.69
N VAL A 55 -8.72 -4.11 -7.10
CA VAL A 55 -8.72 -2.73 -7.61
C VAL A 55 -7.31 -2.13 -7.56
N GLY A 56 -6.55 -2.38 -6.49
CA GLY A 56 -5.15 -1.97 -6.39
C GLY A 56 -4.27 -2.54 -7.50
N LEU A 57 -4.47 -3.80 -7.87
CA LEU A 57 -3.78 -4.43 -9.01
C LEU A 57 -4.14 -3.74 -10.34
N VAL A 58 -5.42 -3.46 -10.56
CA VAL A 58 -5.88 -2.76 -11.78
C VAL A 58 -5.24 -1.37 -11.85
N VAL A 59 -5.23 -0.62 -10.76
CA VAL A 59 -4.58 0.70 -10.68
C VAL A 59 -3.08 0.59 -10.96
N ALA A 60 -2.38 -0.39 -10.38
CA ALA A 60 -0.95 -0.61 -10.61
C ALA A 60 -0.65 -0.91 -12.10
N VAL A 61 -1.48 -1.73 -12.75
CA VAL A 61 -1.34 -2.02 -14.20
C VAL A 61 -1.59 -0.77 -15.04
N LEU A 62 -2.60 0.02 -14.71
CA LEU A 62 -2.88 1.29 -15.40
C LEU A 62 -1.70 2.27 -15.29
N LEU A 63 -1.11 2.41 -14.09
CA LEU A 63 0.07 3.22 -13.87
C LEU A 63 1.29 2.71 -14.67
N LEU A 64 1.47 1.40 -14.76
CA LEU A 64 2.54 0.80 -15.57
C LEU A 64 2.36 1.06 -17.07
N VAL A 65 1.13 0.99 -17.57
CA VAL A 65 0.82 1.30 -18.98
C VAL A 65 1.12 2.77 -19.28
N GLN A 66 0.73 3.67 -18.39
CA GLN A 66 1.02 5.10 -18.53
C GLN A 66 2.52 5.41 -18.48
N ALA A 67 3.27 4.74 -17.62
CA ALA A 67 4.72 4.91 -17.51
C ALA A 67 5.51 4.47 -18.77
N LYS A 68 4.85 3.86 -19.77
CA LYS A 68 5.46 3.45 -21.05
C LYS A 68 5.45 4.53 -22.13
N GLU A 69 4.57 5.53 -22.02
CA GLU A 69 4.42 6.56 -23.06
C GLU A 69 5.60 7.55 -23.01
N PRO A 70 6.40 7.66 -24.10
CA PRO A 70 7.58 8.53 -24.13
C PRO A 70 7.26 10.02 -24.10
N SER A 71 6.03 10.41 -24.45
CA SER A 71 5.57 11.81 -24.40
C SER A 71 5.38 12.34 -22.98
N VAL A 72 5.50 11.50 -21.98
CA VAL A 72 5.20 11.78 -20.58
C VAL A 72 6.46 11.93 -19.73
N GLN A 73 7.65 11.84 -20.35
CA GLN A 73 8.95 11.97 -19.64
C GLN A 73 9.15 13.29 -18.89
N THR A 74 8.33 14.31 -19.15
CA THR A 74 8.47 15.63 -18.52
C THR A 74 7.41 15.95 -17.45
N SER A 75 6.31 15.20 -17.34
CA SER A 75 5.20 15.56 -16.44
C SER A 75 4.60 14.42 -15.59
N LEU A 76 4.92 13.17 -15.86
CA LEU A 76 4.37 12.04 -15.12
C LEU A 76 5.09 11.74 -13.82
N GLY A 77 6.18 12.38 -13.56
CA GLY A 77 7.01 11.95 -12.49
C GLY A 77 6.59 12.41 -11.10
N VAL A 78 6.03 13.59 -10.94
CA VAL A 78 5.96 14.25 -9.63
C VAL A 78 4.53 14.64 -9.30
N TYR A 79 4.00 14.07 -8.22
CA TYR A 79 2.73 14.46 -7.62
C TYR A 79 2.96 15.07 -6.24
N LEU A 80 2.48 16.29 -6.03
CA LEU A 80 2.55 17.04 -4.78
C LEU A 80 1.16 17.07 -4.13
N PRO A 81 0.83 16.20 -3.19
CA PRO A 81 -0.40 16.29 -2.46
C PRO A 81 -0.51 17.63 -1.73
N GLY A 82 -1.57 18.40 -2.04
CA GLY A 82 -1.79 19.71 -1.44
C GLY A 82 -0.95 20.86 -2.04
N ASN A 83 -0.19 20.63 -3.10
CA ASN A 83 0.59 21.66 -3.82
C ASN A 83 1.58 22.44 -2.93
N TRP A 84 2.11 21.82 -1.88
CA TRP A 84 3.14 22.41 -1.03
C TRP A 84 4.52 22.23 -1.66
N PRO A 85 5.36 23.30 -1.69
CA PRO A 85 6.70 23.20 -2.24
C PRO A 85 7.61 22.30 -1.41
N ALA A 86 8.52 21.60 -2.08
CA ALA A 86 9.60 20.89 -1.40
C ALA A 86 10.46 21.92 -0.60
N PRO A 87 10.96 21.59 0.59
CA PRO A 87 11.00 20.29 1.27
C PRO A 87 9.84 20.00 2.24
N PHE A 88 8.83 20.86 2.32
CA PHE A 88 7.75 20.76 3.32
C PHE A 88 6.57 19.91 2.88
N GLY A 89 6.47 19.56 1.60
CA GLY A 89 5.40 18.73 1.04
C GLY A 89 5.83 17.29 0.80
N ILE A 90 4.86 16.36 0.89
CA ILE A 90 5.06 14.97 0.46
C ILE A 90 5.24 14.99 -1.06
N VAL A 91 6.33 14.40 -1.54
CA VAL A 91 6.59 14.26 -2.98
C VAL A 91 6.44 12.80 -3.36
N LEU A 92 5.46 12.51 -4.21
CA LEU A 92 5.30 11.20 -4.81
C LEU A 92 5.81 11.22 -6.24
N VAL A 93 6.60 10.22 -6.59
CA VAL A 93 7.18 10.06 -7.93
C VAL A 93 6.83 8.67 -8.43
N ILE A 94 6.39 8.62 -9.68
CA ILE A 94 6.21 7.35 -10.37
C ILE A 94 7.19 7.26 -11.52
N ASP A 95 8.01 6.23 -11.48
CA ASP A 95 8.85 5.81 -12.57
C ASP A 95 8.47 4.40 -13.04
N ARG A 96 9.11 3.92 -14.07
CA ARG A 96 8.83 2.59 -14.61
C ARG A 96 9.15 1.48 -13.61
N LEU A 97 10.20 1.67 -12.81
CA LEU A 97 10.60 0.70 -11.78
C LEU A 97 9.55 0.64 -10.67
N SER A 98 9.14 1.79 -10.13
CA SER A 98 8.11 1.89 -9.09
C SER A 98 6.79 1.27 -9.55
N ALA A 99 6.38 1.55 -10.81
CA ALA A 99 5.17 0.96 -11.38
C ALA A 99 5.26 -0.57 -11.50
N MET A 100 6.40 -1.12 -11.91
CA MET A 100 6.63 -2.57 -11.97
C MET A 100 6.61 -3.20 -10.57
N MET A 101 7.19 -2.54 -9.56
CA MET A 101 7.17 -2.99 -8.16
C MET A 101 5.76 -2.98 -7.60
N LEU A 102 4.94 -1.99 -7.92
CA LEU A 102 3.53 -1.95 -7.54
C LEU A 102 2.73 -3.12 -8.13
N VAL A 103 2.94 -3.44 -9.42
CA VAL A 103 2.26 -4.58 -10.06
C VAL A 103 2.70 -5.90 -9.43
N LEU A 104 4.00 -6.08 -9.20
CA LEU A 104 4.53 -7.27 -8.54
C LEU A 104 3.92 -7.45 -7.15
N THR A 105 3.97 -6.40 -6.33
CA THR A 105 3.41 -6.41 -4.97
C THR A 105 1.92 -6.70 -4.97
N SER A 106 1.15 -6.05 -5.84
CA SER A 106 -0.31 -6.25 -5.92
C SER A 106 -0.67 -7.66 -6.37
N THR A 107 0.12 -8.27 -7.26
CA THR A 107 -0.07 -9.66 -7.72
C THR A 107 0.18 -10.64 -6.57
N VAL A 108 1.30 -10.49 -5.86
CA VAL A 108 1.63 -11.32 -4.69
C VAL A 108 0.60 -11.11 -3.58
N ALA A 109 0.17 -9.87 -3.36
CA ALA A 109 -0.86 -9.55 -2.38
C ALA A 109 -2.19 -10.23 -2.68
N LEU A 110 -2.63 -10.22 -3.95
CA LEU A 110 -3.86 -10.89 -4.35
C LEU A 110 -3.77 -12.40 -4.11
N ALA A 111 -2.66 -13.03 -4.50
CA ALA A 111 -2.43 -14.46 -4.24
C ALA A 111 -2.47 -14.77 -2.73
N THR A 112 -1.84 -13.92 -1.91
CA THR A 112 -1.79 -14.06 -0.46
C THR A 112 -3.18 -13.92 0.17
N VAL A 113 -3.98 -12.93 -0.27
CA VAL A 113 -5.34 -12.73 0.25
C VAL A 113 -6.25 -13.90 -0.12
N LEU A 114 -6.16 -14.41 -1.36
CA LEU A 114 -6.95 -15.57 -1.79
C LEU A 114 -6.58 -16.82 -0.97
N PHE A 115 -5.29 -17.06 -0.74
CA PHE A 115 -4.83 -18.16 0.12
C PHE A 115 -5.30 -17.98 1.56
N SER A 116 -5.20 -16.76 2.10
CA SER A 116 -5.65 -16.44 3.45
C SER A 116 -7.16 -16.63 3.64
N ALA A 117 -7.95 -16.26 2.64
CA ALA A 117 -9.41 -16.43 2.67
C ALA A 117 -9.84 -17.90 2.82
N ALA A 118 -9.02 -18.85 2.35
CA ALA A 118 -9.31 -20.28 2.46
C ALA A 118 -9.13 -20.85 3.90
N ARG A 119 -8.22 -20.28 4.70
CA ARG A 119 -7.83 -20.91 5.99
C ARG A 119 -7.58 -19.96 7.16
N TRP A 120 -6.96 -18.79 6.92
CA TRP A 120 -6.40 -17.94 7.97
C TRP A 120 -7.38 -16.94 8.58
N HIS A 121 -8.52 -16.65 7.95
CA HIS A 121 -9.52 -15.73 8.47
C HIS A 121 -10.10 -16.17 9.84
N ARG A 122 -9.92 -17.44 10.22
CA ARG A 122 -10.35 -17.99 11.53
C ARG A 122 -9.30 -17.81 12.63
N ALA A 123 -8.07 -17.45 12.28
CA ALA A 123 -6.97 -17.36 13.25
C ALA A 123 -6.98 -16.05 14.06
N GLY A 124 -7.74 -15.02 13.64
CA GLY A 124 -7.86 -13.75 14.35
C GLY A 124 -8.61 -12.69 13.53
N VAL A 125 -9.06 -11.65 14.21
CA VAL A 125 -10.00 -10.65 13.68
C VAL A 125 -9.29 -9.55 12.88
N HIS A 126 -8.02 -9.29 13.18
CA HIS A 126 -7.29 -8.11 12.71
C HIS A 126 -6.36 -8.37 11.52
N PHE A 127 -6.35 -9.59 10.95
CA PHE A 127 -5.48 -9.94 9.83
C PHE A 127 -5.69 -9.02 8.62
N HIS A 128 -6.96 -8.83 8.21
CA HIS A 128 -7.27 -8.07 6.99
C HIS A 128 -6.91 -6.58 7.07
N PRO A 129 -7.21 -5.84 8.17
CA PRO A 129 -6.75 -4.46 8.32
C PRO A 129 -5.23 -4.34 8.32
N LEU A 130 -4.53 -5.19 9.08
CA LEU A 130 -3.07 -5.18 9.15
C LEU A 130 -2.43 -5.47 7.79
N PHE A 131 -3.02 -6.38 7.02
CA PHE A 131 -2.56 -6.67 5.66
C PHE A 131 -2.70 -5.46 4.72
N GLN A 132 -3.79 -4.71 4.83
CA GLN A 132 -3.97 -3.49 4.04
C GLN A 132 -2.99 -2.37 4.48
N PHE A 133 -2.70 -2.23 5.77
CA PHE A 133 -1.64 -1.31 6.24
C PHE A 133 -0.26 -1.73 5.72
N GLN A 134 0.03 -3.02 5.63
CA GLN A 134 1.26 -3.52 5.03
C GLN A 134 1.36 -3.12 3.55
N LEU A 135 0.28 -3.25 2.78
CA LEU A 135 0.23 -2.84 1.37
C LEU A 135 0.37 -1.32 1.21
N MET A 136 -0.24 -0.54 2.09
CA MET A 136 -0.10 0.91 2.11
C MET A 136 1.35 1.33 2.33
N GLY A 137 2.03 0.73 3.30
CA GLY A 137 3.45 1.00 3.59
C GLY A 137 4.35 0.67 2.39
N LEU A 138 4.15 -0.50 1.76
CA LEU A 138 4.88 -0.91 0.56
C LEU A 138 4.65 0.04 -0.62
N ALA A 139 3.39 0.37 -0.91
CA ALA A 139 3.06 1.29 -2.00
C ALA A 139 3.64 2.69 -1.76
N GLY A 140 3.57 3.18 -0.52
CA GLY A 140 4.17 4.46 -0.15
C GLY A 140 5.69 4.46 -0.28
N ALA A 141 6.37 3.39 0.14
CA ALA A 141 7.82 3.26 0.00
C ALA A 141 8.28 3.25 -1.47
N PHE A 142 7.50 2.66 -2.39
CA PHE A 142 7.84 2.65 -3.82
C PHE A 142 7.54 3.97 -4.54
N LEU A 143 6.61 4.75 -4.04
CA LEU A 143 6.17 5.99 -4.69
C LEU A 143 6.81 7.24 -4.10
N THR A 144 7.38 7.19 -2.90
CA THR A 144 7.95 8.38 -2.27
C THR A 144 9.29 8.78 -2.87
N ALA A 145 9.49 10.07 -3.06
CA ALA A 145 10.77 10.67 -3.47
C ALA A 145 11.50 11.38 -2.32
N ASP A 146 10.94 11.33 -1.12
CA ASP A 146 11.51 11.98 0.06
C ASP A 146 11.91 10.96 1.11
N LEU A 147 13.15 11.08 1.64
CA LEU A 147 13.71 10.18 2.65
C LEU A 147 12.92 10.20 3.97
N PHE A 148 12.38 11.35 4.35
CA PHE A 148 11.56 11.42 5.57
C PHE A 148 10.28 10.62 5.43
N ASN A 149 9.56 10.79 4.32
CA ASN A 149 8.37 10.01 4.04
C ASN A 149 8.68 8.52 3.83
N LEU A 150 9.82 8.19 3.23
CA LEU A 150 10.28 6.82 3.13
C LEU A 150 10.40 6.17 4.50
N PHE A 151 11.03 6.87 5.45
CA PHE A 151 11.14 6.41 6.83
C PHE A 151 9.75 6.17 7.45
N VAL A 152 8.82 7.11 7.28
CA VAL A 152 7.44 6.97 7.81
C VAL A 152 6.73 5.74 7.22
N PHE A 153 6.85 5.50 5.90
CA PHE A 153 6.25 4.33 5.27
C PHE A 153 6.89 3.02 5.72
N PHE A 154 8.21 3.01 5.96
CA PHE A 154 8.88 1.86 6.56
C PHE A 154 8.40 1.58 7.98
N GLU A 155 8.21 2.60 8.81
CA GLU A 155 7.67 2.42 10.17
C GLU A 155 6.26 1.82 10.15
N ILE A 156 5.40 2.29 9.26
CA ILE A 156 4.05 1.72 9.09
C ILE A 156 4.13 0.26 8.64
N MET A 157 5.00 -0.03 7.67
CA MET A 157 5.23 -1.39 7.17
C MET A 157 5.75 -2.31 8.27
N LEU A 158 6.71 -1.86 9.07
CA LEU A 158 7.24 -2.61 10.22
C LEU A 158 6.15 -2.87 11.26
N ALA A 159 5.40 -1.85 11.66
CA ALA A 159 4.32 -2.00 12.63
C ALA A 159 3.25 -2.99 12.16
N ALA A 160 2.86 -2.92 10.88
CA ALA A 160 1.91 -3.85 10.28
C ALA A 160 2.48 -5.28 10.21
N SER A 161 3.76 -5.45 9.85
CA SER A 161 4.42 -6.76 9.80
C SER A 161 4.51 -7.41 11.17
N TYR A 162 4.79 -6.64 12.21
CA TYR A 162 4.77 -7.15 13.60
C TYR A 162 3.37 -7.62 14.01
N GLY A 163 2.35 -6.81 13.68
CA GLY A 163 0.97 -7.20 13.94
C GLY A 163 0.59 -8.50 13.22
N LEU A 164 1.02 -8.68 11.96
CA LEU A 164 0.81 -9.89 11.17
C LEU A 164 1.59 -11.09 11.73
N LEU A 165 2.83 -10.89 12.18
CA LEU A 165 3.67 -11.93 12.77
C LEU A 165 3.05 -12.47 14.08
N LEU A 166 2.52 -11.57 14.91
CA LEU A 166 1.87 -11.92 16.18
C LEU A 166 0.43 -12.42 16.00
N HIS A 167 -0.11 -12.34 14.77
CA HIS A 167 -1.47 -12.77 14.48
C HIS A 167 -1.67 -14.27 14.75
N GLY A 168 -2.77 -14.59 15.42
CA GLY A 168 -3.11 -15.98 15.78
C GLY A 168 -2.58 -16.44 17.13
N SER A 169 -1.94 -15.56 17.92
CA SER A 169 -1.43 -15.72 19.29
C SER A 169 -0.79 -17.08 19.65
N GLY A 170 0.01 -17.09 20.66
CA GLY A 170 0.69 -18.29 21.18
C GLY A 170 2.08 -17.92 21.70
N ARG A 171 2.47 -18.49 22.85
CA ARG A 171 3.77 -18.24 23.48
C ARG A 171 4.96 -18.35 22.51
N PRO A 172 5.04 -19.37 21.63
CA PRO A 172 6.17 -19.48 20.69
C PRO A 172 6.24 -18.32 19.68
N ARG A 173 5.09 -17.84 19.19
CA ARG A 173 5.04 -16.71 18.24
C ARG A 173 5.41 -15.39 18.89
N VAL A 174 4.93 -15.16 20.11
CA VAL A 174 5.27 -13.95 20.86
C VAL A 174 6.78 -13.91 21.15
N SER A 175 7.36 -15.04 21.57
CA SER A 175 8.81 -15.13 21.79
C SER A 175 9.61 -14.88 20.51
N ALA A 176 9.22 -15.48 19.39
CA ALA A 176 9.87 -15.26 18.10
C ALA A 176 9.71 -13.81 17.61
N GLY A 177 8.52 -13.21 17.81
CA GLY A 177 8.24 -11.81 17.47
C GLY A 177 9.08 -10.84 18.30
N LEU A 178 9.23 -11.08 19.59
CA LEU A 178 10.10 -10.28 20.45
C LEU A 178 11.57 -10.34 20.00
N HIS A 179 12.07 -11.53 19.66
CA HIS A 179 13.43 -11.67 19.12
C HIS A 179 13.61 -10.89 17.80
N TYR A 180 12.62 -10.96 16.92
CA TYR A 180 12.66 -10.22 15.65
C TYR A 180 12.68 -8.70 15.87
N ILE A 181 11.85 -8.19 16.79
CA ILE A 181 11.82 -6.77 17.16
C ILE A 181 13.15 -6.35 17.78
N CYS A 182 13.67 -7.14 18.74
CA CYS A 182 14.95 -6.86 19.38
C CYS A 182 16.11 -6.83 18.38
N LEU A 183 16.17 -7.74 17.41
CA LEU A 183 17.21 -7.76 16.38
C LEU A 183 17.20 -6.49 15.51
N LEU A 184 16.02 -5.94 15.21
CA LEU A 184 15.92 -4.70 14.44
C LEU A 184 16.35 -3.47 15.23
N TYR A 185 16.11 -3.43 16.55
CA TYR A 185 16.52 -2.32 17.42
C TYR A 185 17.96 -2.46 17.93
N THR A 186 18.48 -3.69 18.03
CA THR A 186 19.82 -3.98 18.58
C THR A 186 20.82 -4.34 17.49
N SER A 187 20.58 -3.95 16.23
CA SER A 187 21.62 -4.02 15.21
C SER A 187 22.86 -3.27 15.74
N PRO A 188 24.01 -3.95 15.91
CA PRO A 188 25.16 -3.34 16.56
C PRO A 188 25.57 -2.06 15.82
N SER A 189 25.59 -0.96 16.57
CA SER A 189 26.12 0.29 16.07
C SER A 189 27.58 0.05 15.65
N PRO A 190 28.04 0.62 14.52
CA PRO A 190 29.46 0.55 14.12
C PRO A 190 30.44 1.10 15.16
N ARG A 191 29.94 1.62 16.28
CA ARG A 191 30.76 2.13 17.40
C ARG A 191 31.10 1.08 18.47
N ASP A 192 30.53 -0.12 18.39
CA ASP A 192 30.70 -1.17 19.38
C ASP A 192 31.71 -2.25 18.93
N SER A 193 32.48 -1.96 17.84
CA SER A 193 33.57 -2.79 17.33
C SER A 193 34.93 -2.14 17.57
#